data_29c1e51c2197c1aa3703aa5fdd1eddc3
#
_entry.id   29c1e51c2197c1aa3703aa5fdd1eddc3
#
_cell.length_a   1.000
_cell.length_b   1.000
_cell.length_c   1.000
_cell.angle_alpha   90.00
_cell.angle_beta   90.00
_cell.angle_gamma   90.00
#
_symmetry.space_group_name_H-M   'P 1'
#
loop_
_entity.id
_entity.type
_entity.pdbx_description
1 polymer ?
#
loop_
_entity_poly.entity_id
_entity_poly.type
_entity_poly.pdbx_seq_one_letter_code
_entity_poly.pdbx_strand_id
1 'polypeptide(L)'
;ASYRTIRGYSVIGAVLDEIAFFRTDDAAEPDREVLNALRPAMATVPGAVLMCVSSPYARRGSLYDVHRTHYGKDGGVLVVQGETRQLNPTVPQSEIDRAYEADAAHARAEWGAQFRSDVEGFVPRETIEACVYHDRRELPPIRNERYFCFVDFAGGSGADSATLAIAHKEQRNDKRVLILD
;
A
#
# COMPACT_ATOMS: atom_id res chain seq x y z
N ALA A 1 -12.47 -10.10 -7.31
CA ALA A 1 -13.79 -9.55 -7.63
C ALA A 1 -13.62 -8.39 -8.62
N SER A 2 -14.48 -8.32 -9.64
CA SER A 2 -14.41 -7.21 -10.61
C SER A 2 -15.31 -6.08 -10.13
N TYR A 3 -14.78 -4.89 -9.93
CA TYR A 3 -15.53 -3.68 -9.59
C TYR A 3 -16.60 -3.31 -10.64
N ARG A 4 -16.43 -3.80 -11.88
CA ARG A 4 -17.38 -3.57 -13.00
C ARG A 4 -18.72 -4.26 -12.79
N THR A 5 -18.74 -5.39 -12.10
CA THR A 5 -19.96 -6.18 -11.86
C THR A 5 -20.80 -5.66 -10.69
N ILE A 6 -20.28 -4.73 -9.88
CA ILE A 6 -20.99 -4.15 -8.72
C ILE A 6 -21.90 -3.00 -9.14
N ARG A 7 -21.60 -2.33 -10.25
CA ARG A 7 -22.35 -1.16 -10.72
C ARG A 7 -23.75 -1.54 -11.18
N GLY A 8 -24.74 -0.73 -10.82
CA GLY A 8 -26.15 -0.91 -11.20
C GLY A 8 -26.99 -1.68 -10.19
N TYR A 9 -26.43 -2.12 -9.06
CA TYR A 9 -27.15 -2.75 -7.96
C TYR A 9 -27.41 -1.77 -6.81
N SER A 10 -28.49 -2.00 -6.05
CA SER A 10 -28.68 -1.43 -4.73
C SER A 10 -28.17 -2.44 -3.69
N VAL A 11 -27.15 -2.08 -2.94
CA VAL A 11 -26.42 -3.01 -2.04
C VAL A 11 -26.77 -2.67 -0.60
N ILE A 12 -27.42 -3.60 0.10
CA ILE A 12 -27.76 -3.46 1.53
C ILE A 12 -26.59 -3.80 2.46
N GLY A 13 -25.68 -4.66 2.01
CA GLY A 13 -24.50 -5.05 2.77
C GLY A 13 -23.42 -5.63 1.88
N ALA A 14 -22.19 -5.36 2.20
CA ALA A 14 -21.03 -5.91 1.51
C ALA A 14 -19.95 -6.31 2.53
N VAL A 15 -19.35 -7.47 2.30
CA VAL A 15 -18.17 -7.94 3.03
C VAL A 15 -17.02 -8.05 2.04
N LEU A 16 -15.93 -7.32 2.30
CA LEU A 16 -14.69 -7.39 1.54
C LEU A 16 -13.69 -8.15 2.41
N ASP A 17 -13.47 -9.40 2.05
CA ASP A 17 -12.52 -10.27 2.72
C ASP A 17 -11.14 -10.12 2.07
N GLU A 18 -10.10 -10.08 2.87
CA GLU A 18 -8.69 -9.93 2.45
C GLU A 18 -8.44 -8.66 1.59
N ILE A 19 -9.06 -7.54 1.96
CA ILE A 19 -8.99 -6.30 1.17
C ILE A 19 -7.56 -5.78 0.97
N ALA A 20 -6.64 -6.03 1.92
CA ALA A 20 -5.23 -5.63 1.80
C ALA A 20 -4.47 -6.38 0.69
N PHE A 21 -5.02 -7.51 0.22
CA PHE A 21 -4.43 -8.37 -0.80
C PHE A 21 -5.14 -8.32 -2.14
N PHE A 22 -6.06 -7.38 -2.33
CA PHE A 22 -6.73 -7.23 -3.62
C PHE A 22 -5.72 -6.89 -4.69
N ARG A 23 -5.71 -7.70 -5.75
CA ARG A 23 -4.86 -7.52 -6.92
C ARG A 23 -5.70 -7.69 -8.18
N THR A 24 -5.38 -6.91 -9.21
CA THR A 24 -5.91 -7.08 -10.56
C THR A 24 -4.90 -6.45 -11.52
N ASP A 25 -4.78 -7.02 -12.70
CA ASP A 25 -3.92 -6.51 -13.76
C ASP A 25 -4.47 -5.19 -14.37
N ASP A 26 -5.76 -4.91 -14.13
CA ASP A 26 -6.48 -3.77 -14.72
C ASP A 26 -6.48 -2.50 -13.86
N ALA A 27 -5.97 -2.53 -12.62
CA ALA A 27 -6.00 -1.37 -11.72
C ALA A 27 -4.79 -1.32 -10.78
N ALA A 28 -4.22 -0.13 -10.63
CA ALA A 28 -3.11 0.11 -9.69
C ALA A 28 -3.56 0.01 -8.22
N GLU A 29 -4.81 0.39 -7.93
CA GLU A 29 -5.42 0.37 -6.59
C GLU A 29 -6.77 -0.36 -6.60
N PRO A 30 -6.78 -1.69 -6.76
CA PRO A 30 -8.01 -2.46 -6.94
C PRO A 30 -8.95 -2.42 -5.73
N ASP A 31 -8.43 -2.28 -4.52
CA ASP A 31 -9.19 -2.10 -3.29
C ASP A 31 -10.00 -0.80 -3.30
N ARG A 32 -9.39 0.31 -3.72
CA ARG A 32 -10.07 1.60 -3.87
C ARG A 32 -11.13 1.57 -4.97
N GLU A 33 -10.84 0.92 -6.10
CA GLU A 33 -11.81 0.79 -7.20
C GLU A 33 -13.08 0.03 -6.77
N VAL A 34 -12.92 -1.06 -6.00
CA VAL A 34 -14.05 -1.81 -5.44
C VAL A 34 -14.85 -0.94 -4.46
N LEU A 35 -14.18 -0.23 -3.56
CA LEU A 35 -14.84 0.68 -2.60
C LEU A 35 -15.57 1.82 -3.31
N ASN A 36 -14.97 2.41 -4.35
CA ASN A 36 -15.58 3.47 -5.15
C ASN A 36 -16.81 3.00 -5.94
N ALA A 37 -16.87 1.71 -6.30
CA ALA A 37 -18.05 1.12 -6.93
C ALA A 37 -19.15 0.78 -5.91
N LEU A 38 -18.79 0.33 -4.70
CA LEU A 38 -19.74 -0.06 -3.66
C LEU A 38 -20.43 1.12 -2.98
N ARG A 39 -19.70 2.18 -2.64
CA ARG A 39 -20.27 3.34 -1.93
C ARG A 39 -21.48 3.95 -2.60
N PRO A 40 -21.49 4.25 -3.92
CA PRO A 40 -22.70 4.72 -4.60
C PRO A 40 -23.84 3.68 -4.61
N ALA A 41 -23.52 2.39 -4.75
CA ALA A 41 -24.51 1.31 -4.74
C ALA A 41 -25.20 1.16 -3.38
N MET A 42 -24.56 1.58 -2.30
CA MET A 42 -25.08 1.54 -0.92
C MET A 42 -25.77 2.85 -0.51
N ALA A 43 -25.46 3.97 -1.17
CA ALA A 43 -25.88 5.31 -0.75
C ALA A 43 -27.41 5.51 -0.70
N THR A 44 -28.17 4.76 -1.51
CA THR A 44 -29.62 4.82 -1.57
C THR A 44 -30.32 3.86 -0.60
N VAL A 45 -29.57 3.03 0.13
CA VAL A 45 -30.11 2.00 1.02
C VAL A 45 -29.89 2.44 2.48
N PRO A 46 -30.93 2.87 3.22
CA PRO A 46 -30.79 3.22 4.62
C PRO A 46 -30.28 2.03 5.46
N GLY A 47 -29.27 2.27 6.30
CA GLY A 47 -28.70 1.24 7.15
C GLY A 47 -27.80 0.23 6.43
N ALA A 48 -27.40 0.49 5.20
CA ALA A 48 -26.44 -0.35 4.49
C ALA A 48 -25.10 -0.44 5.24
N VAL A 49 -24.54 -1.64 5.30
CA VAL A 49 -23.30 -1.95 6.06
C VAL A 49 -22.20 -2.39 5.12
N LEU A 50 -21.04 -1.75 5.22
CA LEU A 50 -19.80 -2.18 4.58
C LEU A 50 -18.83 -2.71 5.64
N MET A 51 -18.44 -3.96 5.52
CA MET A 51 -17.45 -4.59 6.37
C MET A 51 -16.21 -4.95 5.54
N CYS A 52 -15.04 -4.55 6.00
CA CYS A 52 -13.76 -4.92 5.42
C CYS A 52 -12.97 -5.72 6.45
N VAL A 53 -12.51 -6.90 6.05
CA VAL A 53 -11.75 -7.81 6.91
C VAL A 53 -10.44 -8.15 6.20
N SER A 54 -9.33 -8.16 6.90
CA SER A 54 -8.05 -8.57 6.33
C SER A 54 -6.98 -8.67 7.39
N SER A 55 -6.00 -9.55 7.17
CA SER A 55 -4.70 -9.40 7.81
C SER A 55 -4.04 -8.11 7.33
N PRO A 56 -3.37 -7.34 8.19
CA PRO A 56 -2.62 -6.16 7.77
C PRO A 56 -1.46 -6.57 6.84
N TYR A 57 -1.23 -5.77 5.81
CA TYR A 57 -0.10 -5.98 4.90
C TYR A 57 0.82 -4.75 4.92
N ALA A 58 1.07 -4.11 3.78
CA ALA A 58 1.89 -2.92 3.72
C ALA A 58 1.17 -1.68 4.31
N ARG A 59 1.93 -0.65 4.70
CA ARG A 59 1.39 0.64 5.17
C ARG A 59 0.85 1.50 4.00
N ARG A 60 0.06 0.89 3.15
CA ARG A 60 -0.59 1.48 1.97
C ARG A 60 -1.92 0.82 1.69
N GLY A 61 -2.73 1.46 0.82
CA GLY A 61 -4.05 0.98 0.43
C GLY A 61 -5.15 1.34 1.42
N SER A 62 -6.38 0.99 1.06
CA SER A 62 -7.59 1.41 1.78
C SER A 62 -7.64 0.93 3.22
N LEU A 63 -7.18 -0.30 3.51
CA LEU A 63 -7.16 -0.82 4.88
C LEU A 63 -6.28 0.03 5.79
N TYR A 64 -5.06 0.35 5.35
CA TYR A 64 -4.13 1.18 6.12
C TYR A 64 -4.64 2.61 6.27
N ASP A 65 -5.17 3.22 5.21
CA ASP A 65 -5.68 4.59 5.25
C ASP A 65 -6.84 4.73 6.22
N VAL A 66 -7.78 3.78 6.24
CA VAL A 66 -8.90 3.74 7.18
C VAL A 66 -8.40 3.52 8.60
N HIS A 67 -7.47 2.60 8.82
CA HIS A 67 -6.86 2.37 10.13
C HIS A 67 -6.20 3.65 10.66
N ARG A 68 -5.31 4.27 9.90
CA ARG A 68 -4.61 5.51 10.27
C ARG A 68 -5.56 6.65 10.60
N THR A 69 -6.67 6.73 9.88
CA THR A 69 -7.62 7.84 10.01
C THR A 69 -8.60 7.65 11.17
N HIS A 70 -9.06 6.42 11.42
CA HIS A 70 -10.21 6.14 12.29
C HIS A 70 -9.91 5.26 13.50
N TYR A 71 -8.80 4.53 13.56
CA TYR A 71 -8.49 3.66 14.70
C TYR A 71 -8.37 4.45 15.99
N GLY A 72 -9.07 4.00 17.02
CA GLY A 72 -9.13 4.66 18.33
C GLY A 72 -9.83 6.03 18.34
N LYS A 73 -10.61 6.35 17.31
CA LYS A 73 -11.37 7.60 17.23
C LYS A 73 -12.87 7.36 17.14
N ASP A 74 -13.66 8.20 17.78
CA ASP A 74 -15.10 8.22 17.62
C ASP A 74 -15.47 8.78 16.24
N GLY A 75 -16.46 8.14 15.58
CA GLY A 75 -16.91 8.57 14.26
C GLY A 75 -17.82 7.54 13.58
N GLY A 76 -18.11 7.79 12.30
CA GLY A 76 -18.96 6.90 11.48
C GLY A 76 -18.29 5.61 10.99
N VAL A 77 -17.02 5.39 11.34
CA VAL A 77 -16.26 4.20 10.94
C VAL A 77 -15.69 3.52 12.18
N LEU A 78 -16.08 2.27 12.39
CA LEU A 78 -15.50 1.43 13.44
C LEU A 78 -14.29 0.69 12.88
N VAL A 79 -13.15 0.80 13.56
CA VAL A 79 -11.94 0.02 13.25
C VAL A 79 -11.62 -0.85 14.45
N VAL A 80 -11.56 -2.16 14.23
CA VAL A 80 -11.17 -3.15 15.24
C VAL A 80 -9.85 -3.77 14.80
N GLN A 81 -8.88 -3.80 15.69
CA GLN A 81 -7.60 -4.50 15.49
C GLN A 81 -7.36 -5.39 16.71
N GLY A 82 -7.00 -6.62 16.48
CA GLY A 82 -6.73 -7.58 17.54
C GLY A 82 -5.81 -8.69 17.07
N GLU A 83 -4.90 -9.10 17.94
CA GLU A 83 -4.07 -10.28 17.72
C GLU A 83 -4.92 -11.56 17.68
N THR A 84 -4.43 -12.57 16.98
CA THR A 84 -5.16 -13.84 16.83
C THR A 84 -5.68 -14.39 18.14
N ARG A 85 -4.88 -14.43 19.21
CA ARG A 85 -5.33 -15.01 20.48
C ARG A 85 -6.24 -14.09 21.30
N GLN A 86 -6.26 -12.80 21.04
CA GLN A 86 -7.27 -11.89 21.60
C GLN A 86 -8.65 -12.19 21.00
N LEU A 87 -8.70 -12.49 19.70
CA LEU A 87 -9.93 -12.77 18.96
C LEU A 87 -10.34 -14.24 19.05
N ASN A 88 -9.35 -15.14 19.08
CA ASN A 88 -9.56 -16.58 19.16
C ASN A 88 -8.54 -17.23 20.11
N PRO A 89 -8.85 -17.34 21.42
CA PRO A 89 -7.96 -17.92 22.42
C PRO A 89 -7.73 -19.43 22.27
N THR A 90 -8.49 -20.11 21.41
CA THR A 90 -8.33 -21.56 21.18
C THR A 90 -7.13 -21.92 20.30
N VAL A 91 -6.56 -20.93 19.60
CA VAL A 91 -5.35 -21.14 18.80
C VAL A 91 -4.16 -21.46 19.71
N PRO A 92 -3.45 -22.59 19.49
CA PRO A 92 -2.31 -22.94 20.31
C PRO A 92 -1.17 -21.92 20.18
N GLN A 93 -0.57 -21.53 21.31
CA GLN A 93 0.57 -20.60 21.30
C GLN A 93 1.74 -21.14 20.48
N SER A 94 1.97 -22.46 20.52
CA SER A 94 3.05 -23.12 19.77
C SER A 94 2.97 -22.93 18.25
N GLU A 95 1.77 -22.74 17.69
CA GLU A 95 1.64 -22.44 16.25
C GLU A 95 2.12 -21.02 15.93
N ILE A 96 1.78 -20.09 16.82
CA ILE A 96 2.22 -18.70 16.68
C ILE A 96 3.73 -18.60 16.87
N ASP A 97 4.29 -19.24 17.92
CA ASP A 97 5.73 -19.22 18.19
C ASP A 97 6.50 -19.80 16.99
N ARG A 98 6.04 -20.89 16.41
CA ARG A 98 6.62 -21.52 15.22
C ARG A 98 6.56 -20.59 13.99
N ALA A 99 5.48 -19.86 13.82
CA ALA A 99 5.36 -18.87 12.74
C ALA A 99 6.36 -17.71 12.93
N TYR A 100 6.53 -17.23 14.16
CA TYR A 100 7.53 -16.20 14.48
C TYR A 100 8.98 -16.66 14.31
N GLU A 101 9.27 -17.93 14.59
CA GLU A 101 10.58 -18.53 14.33
C GLU A 101 10.88 -18.65 12.84
N ALA A 102 9.86 -18.94 12.01
CA ALA A 102 10.01 -19.10 10.57
C ALA A 102 10.15 -17.76 9.84
N ASP A 103 9.29 -16.78 10.11
CA ASP A 103 9.31 -15.42 9.54
C ASP A 103 8.61 -14.44 10.48
N ALA A 104 9.40 -13.76 11.30
CA ALA A 104 8.88 -12.82 12.28
C ALA A 104 8.14 -11.63 11.66
N ALA A 105 8.50 -11.18 10.45
CA ALA A 105 7.84 -10.06 9.79
C ALA A 105 6.46 -10.47 9.26
N HIS A 106 6.37 -11.65 8.66
CA HIS A 106 5.10 -12.22 8.23
C HIS A 106 4.19 -12.56 9.42
N ALA A 107 4.75 -13.20 10.46
CA ALA A 107 4.00 -13.58 11.66
C ALA A 107 3.42 -12.38 12.41
N ARG A 108 4.12 -11.24 12.48
CA ARG A 108 3.56 -10.00 13.05
C ARG A 108 2.32 -9.51 12.31
N ALA A 109 2.28 -9.67 11.01
CA ALA A 109 1.10 -9.29 10.22
C ALA A 109 -0.05 -10.28 10.42
N GLU A 110 0.19 -11.57 10.19
CA GLU A 110 -0.85 -12.60 10.19
C GLU A 110 -1.40 -12.91 11.60
N TRP A 111 -0.52 -13.00 12.60
CA TRP A 111 -0.90 -13.39 13.96
C TRP A 111 -0.96 -12.22 14.92
N GLY A 112 -0.11 -11.20 14.71
CA GLY A 112 -0.03 -10.02 15.57
C GLY A 112 -0.82 -8.81 15.08
N ALA A 113 -1.55 -8.92 13.97
CA ALA A 113 -2.35 -7.85 13.36
C ALA A 113 -1.58 -6.53 13.17
N GLN A 114 -0.30 -6.59 12.79
CA GLN A 114 0.55 -5.42 12.61
C GLN A 114 0.87 -5.16 11.14
N PHE A 115 0.78 -3.90 10.71
CA PHE A 115 1.19 -3.54 9.36
C PHE A 115 2.70 -3.73 9.17
N ARG A 116 3.07 -4.33 8.04
CA ARG A 116 4.47 -4.58 7.67
C ARG A 116 5.14 -3.29 7.21
N SER A 117 6.35 -3.04 7.71
CA SER A 117 7.23 -1.96 7.26
C SER A 117 8.28 -2.41 6.25
N ASP A 118 8.55 -3.72 6.18
CA ASP A 118 9.55 -4.33 5.31
C ASP A 118 9.10 -4.51 3.85
N VAL A 119 7.80 -4.36 3.57
CA VAL A 119 7.22 -4.44 2.21
C VAL A 119 6.92 -3.06 1.59
N GLU A 120 7.39 -2.00 2.23
CA GLU A 120 7.25 -0.63 1.76
C GLU A 120 8.25 -0.32 0.65
N GLY A 121 7.87 -0.66 -0.59
CA GLY A 121 8.61 -0.24 -1.77
C GLY A 121 9.87 -1.06 -2.08
N PHE A 122 10.39 -0.89 -3.29
CA PHE A 122 11.65 -1.49 -3.76
C PHE A 122 12.86 -0.94 -2.99
N VAL A 123 12.78 0.32 -2.53
CA VAL A 123 13.79 0.99 -1.72
C VAL A 123 13.10 1.63 -0.51
N PRO A 124 13.59 1.38 0.74
CA PRO A 124 13.06 2.04 1.93
C PRO A 124 13.12 3.57 1.82
N ARG A 125 12.10 4.25 2.33
CA ARG A 125 12.00 5.71 2.27
C ARG A 125 13.21 6.40 2.91
N GLU A 126 13.68 5.89 4.03
CA GLU A 126 14.86 6.39 4.74
C GLU A 126 16.12 6.33 3.87
N THR A 127 16.25 5.28 3.05
CA THR A 127 17.35 5.14 2.09
C THR A 127 17.25 6.19 0.98
N ILE A 128 16.04 6.45 0.49
CA ILE A 128 15.81 7.50 -0.51
C ILE A 128 16.13 8.87 0.10
N GLU A 129 15.57 9.18 1.27
CA GLU A 129 15.79 10.46 1.97
C GLU A 129 17.27 10.71 2.29
N ALA A 130 18.03 9.67 2.65
CA ALA A 130 19.48 9.76 2.86
C ALA A 130 20.27 10.09 1.58
N CYS A 131 19.69 9.86 0.41
CA CYS A 131 20.28 10.18 -0.89
C CYS A 131 19.82 11.53 -1.47
N VAL A 132 18.80 12.16 -0.86
CA VAL A 132 18.24 13.43 -1.35
C VAL A 132 19.04 14.63 -0.87
N TYR A 133 19.38 15.50 -1.79
CA TYR A 133 19.94 16.81 -1.49
C TYR A 133 18.81 17.85 -1.44
N HIS A 134 18.34 18.19 -0.24
CA HIS A 134 17.11 18.97 -0.03
C HIS A 134 17.13 20.39 -0.60
N ASP A 135 18.32 20.99 -0.75
CA ASP A 135 18.47 22.37 -1.21
C ASP A 135 18.67 22.48 -2.74
N ARG A 136 18.61 21.35 -3.45
CA ARG A 136 18.87 21.31 -4.89
C ARG A 136 17.78 20.53 -5.62
N ARG A 137 17.15 21.19 -6.59
CA ARG A 137 16.04 20.61 -7.37
C ARG A 137 16.46 20.06 -8.72
N GLU A 138 17.56 20.57 -9.28
CA GLU A 138 18.10 20.15 -10.58
C GLU A 138 19.61 20.35 -10.62
N LEU A 139 20.25 19.63 -11.52
CA LEU A 139 21.66 19.83 -11.87
C LEU A 139 21.76 20.34 -13.29
N PRO A 140 22.54 21.40 -13.54
CA PRO A 140 22.80 21.86 -14.90
C PRO A 140 23.58 20.78 -15.67
N PRO A 141 23.36 20.63 -16.99
CA PRO A 141 24.03 19.63 -17.79
C PRO A 141 25.55 19.86 -17.82
N ILE A 142 26.29 18.79 -17.56
CA ILE A 142 27.76 18.79 -17.60
C ILE A 142 28.20 18.49 -19.02
N ARG A 143 29.07 19.32 -19.57
CA ARG A 143 29.57 19.18 -20.95
C ARG A 143 30.44 17.92 -21.08
N ASN A 144 30.18 17.11 -22.12
CA ASN A 144 30.82 15.84 -22.41
C ASN A 144 30.52 14.67 -21.44
N GLU A 145 29.52 14.82 -20.55
CA GLU A 145 29.03 13.70 -19.75
C GLU A 145 27.99 12.88 -20.51
N ARG A 146 27.94 11.58 -20.16
CA ARG A 146 26.94 10.65 -20.71
C ARG A 146 25.78 10.52 -19.72
N TYR A 147 24.60 10.89 -20.18
CA TYR A 147 23.37 10.78 -19.43
C TYR A 147 22.60 9.51 -19.76
N PHE A 148 21.90 9.00 -18.77
CA PHE A 148 20.96 7.91 -18.87
C PHE A 148 19.57 8.47 -18.57
N CYS A 149 18.59 8.09 -19.38
CA CYS A 149 17.22 8.51 -19.22
C CYS A 149 16.34 7.28 -19.07
N PHE A 150 15.45 7.31 -18.10
CA PHE A 150 14.38 6.34 -17.92
C PHE A 150 13.04 7.07 -17.96
N VAL A 151 12.10 6.51 -18.70
CA VAL A 151 10.75 7.06 -18.85
C VAL A 151 9.77 5.96 -18.50
N ASP A 152 8.87 6.26 -17.59
CA ASP A 152 7.72 5.43 -17.27
C ASP A 152 6.46 6.16 -17.74
N PHE A 153 5.76 5.58 -18.71
CA PHE A 153 4.58 6.19 -19.30
C PHE A 153 3.33 5.84 -18.50
N ALA A 154 2.53 6.82 -18.19
CA ALA A 154 1.21 6.60 -17.60
C ALA A 154 0.35 5.69 -18.47
N GLY A 155 -0.31 4.70 -17.88
CA GLY A 155 -1.16 3.73 -18.56
C GLY A 155 -2.46 4.27 -19.16
N GLY A 156 -2.64 5.58 -19.26
CA GLY A 156 -3.80 6.23 -19.91
C GLY A 156 -5.10 6.21 -19.09
N SER A 157 -5.13 5.62 -17.91
CA SER A 157 -6.31 5.58 -17.02
C SER A 157 -6.53 6.86 -16.21
N GLY A 158 -5.59 7.82 -16.26
CA GLY A 158 -5.64 9.07 -15.50
C GLY A 158 -5.29 8.94 -14.01
N ALA A 159 -5.02 7.72 -13.53
CA ALA A 159 -4.67 7.46 -12.12
C ALA A 159 -3.16 7.40 -11.88
N ASP A 160 -2.37 7.33 -12.94
CA ASP A 160 -0.93 7.21 -12.89
C ASP A 160 -0.26 8.38 -13.63
N SER A 161 0.88 8.83 -13.15
CA SER A 161 1.63 9.96 -13.73
C SER A 161 2.80 9.44 -14.56
N ALA A 162 2.97 9.97 -15.76
CA ALA A 162 4.19 9.73 -16.50
C ALA A 162 5.39 10.30 -15.73
N THR A 163 6.43 9.51 -15.58
CA THR A 163 7.64 9.92 -14.87
C THR A 163 8.87 9.89 -15.78
N LEU A 164 9.78 10.81 -15.55
CA LEU A 164 11.06 10.91 -16.25
C LEU A 164 12.17 11.00 -15.20
N ALA A 165 13.18 10.16 -15.34
CA ALA A 165 14.40 10.23 -14.55
C ALA A 165 15.61 10.42 -15.49
N ILE A 166 16.44 11.40 -15.19
CA ILE A 166 17.71 11.63 -15.90
C ILE A 166 18.83 11.46 -14.88
N ALA A 167 19.91 10.79 -15.26
CA ALA A 167 21.02 10.54 -14.36
C ALA A 167 22.35 10.45 -15.11
N HIS A 168 23.44 10.80 -14.44
CA HIS A 168 24.80 10.55 -14.91
C HIS A 168 25.63 9.78 -13.89
N LYS A 169 26.83 9.31 -14.29
CA LYS A 169 27.75 8.56 -13.43
C LYS A 169 28.88 9.45 -13.01
N GLU A 170 29.15 9.52 -11.70
CA GLU A 170 30.35 10.15 -11.15
C GLU A 170 31.25 9.12 -10.46
N GLN A 171 32.55 9.41 -10.45
CA GLN A 171 33.51 8.69 -9.62
C GLN A 171 33.71 9.47 -8.32
N ARG A 172 33.35 8.89 -7.17
CA ARG A 172 33.56 9.48 -5.84
C ARG A 172 34.25 8.47 -4.92
N ASN A 173 35.41 8.84 -4.35
CA ASN A 173 36.13 7.98 -3.39
C ASN A 173 36.26 6.52 -3.86
N ASP A 174 36.76 6.32 -5.07
CA ASP A 174 36.91 5.01 -5.74
C ASP A 174 35.62 4.21 -5.96
N LYS A 175 34.47 4.82 -5.71
CA LYS A 175 33.15 4.22 -6.01
C LYS A 175 32.48 4.93 -7.18
N ARG A 176 31.82 4.15 -8.02
CA ARG A 176 30.91 4.71 -9.02
C ARG A 176 29.58 5.02 -8.36
N VAL A 177 29.14 6.26 -8.49
CA VAL A 177 27.87 6.74 -7.95
C VAL A 177 26.99 7.17 -9.13
N LEU A 178 25.72 6.86 -9.09
CA LEU A 178 24.71 7.37 -10.00
C LEU A 178 24.08 8.61 -9.37
N ILE A 179 24.15 9.71 -10.09
CA ILE A 179 23.56 10.99 -9.68
C ILE A 179 22.28 11.20 -10.47
N LEU A 180 21.18 11.45 -9.81
CA LEU A 180 19.93 11.87 -10.42
C LEU A 180 19.97 13.38 -10.58
N ASP A 181 19.72 13.85 -11.81
CA ASP A 181 19.84 15.25 -12.25
C ASP A 181 18.54 16.02 -12.17
#